data_339f22c62f5cb259988387e22379fc80
#
_entry.id   339f22c62f5cb259988387e22379fc80
#
_cell.length_a   1.000
_cell.length_b   1.000
_cell.length_c   1.000
_cell.angle_alpha   90.00
_cell.angle_beta   90.00
_cell.angle_gamma   90.00
#
_symmetry.space_group_name_H-M   'P 1'
#
loop_
_entity.id
_entity.type
_entity.pdbx_description
1 polymer ?
#
loop_
_entity_poly.entity_id
_entity_poly.type
_entity_poly.pdbx_seq_one_letter_code
_entity_poly.pdbx_strand_id
1 'polypeptide(L)'
;MSNATPGNAADDGRAHEAAAHGTAQHLVKMANDIGDFFRAEPVREDAIAGIANHISRYWTKRMREKLAAHLKNGGGGLDELPREAFRRINPQ
;
A
#
# COMPACT_ATOMS: atom_id res chain seq x y z
N MET A 1 -20.43 22.21 -7.95
CA MET A 1 -20.19 22.17 -8.21
C MET A 1 -19.86 22.10 -8.04
N SER A 2 -19.76 21.63 -7.80
CA SER A 2 -19.35 21.34 -7.79
C SER A 2 -18.88 21.05 -7.46
N ASN A 3 -18.76 20.75 -7.35
CA ASN A 3 -18.33 20.51 -7.33
C ASN A 3 -17.98 20.14 -7.09
N ALA A 4 -18.17 19.93 -7.01
CA ALA A 4 -17.81 19.58 -7.10
C ALA A 4 -17.44 19.29 -6.74
N THR A 5 -17.51 19.20 -6.59
CA THR A 5 -17.20 19.06 -6.66
C THR A 5 -16.88 18.80 -6.30
N PRO A 6 -17.08 18.66 -6.09
CA PRO A 6 -16.77 18.47 -6.03
C PRO A 6 -16.46 18.22 -5.77
N GLY A 7 -16.57 18.04 -5.34
CA GLY A 7 -16.25 17.91 -5.61
C GLY A 7 -15.99 17.64 -5.29
N ASN A 8 -15.85 17.51 -5.20
CA ASN A 8 -15.66 17.40 -5.34
C ASN A 8 -15.23 17.30 -5.08
N ALA A 9 -15.36 17.17 -4.96
CA ALA A 9 -14.95 17.02 -5.11
C ALA A 9 -14.46 16.94 -4.60
N ALA A 10 -14.59 16.90 -4.40
CA ALA A 10 -14.27 16.72 -4.42
C ALA A 10 -13.93 16.51 -4.08
N ASP A 11 -13.98 16.56 -4.10
CA ASP A 11 -13.78 16.31 -4.31
C ASP A 11 -13.31 16.19 -4.32
N ASP A 12 -13.19 16.15 -4.46
CA ASP A 12 -12.69 15.94 -4.87
C ASP A 12 -11.89 16.11 -4.65
N GLY A 13 -11.78 16.07 -4.89
CA GLY A 13 -10.78 15.94 -5.01
C GLY A 13 -10.01 15.96 -3.86
N ARG A 14 -9.71 16.65 -3.15
CA ARG A 14 -9.34 16.39 -2.31
C ARG A 14 -9.48 15.66 -1.46
N ALA A 15 -10.16 15.94 -1.29
CA ALA A 15 -10.49 14.89 -0.64
C ALA A 15 -10.10 13.73 -1.28
N HIS A 16 -10.13 13.83 -2.49
CA HIS A 16 -9.88 12.75 -3.17
C HIS A 16 -8.47 12.31 -3.10
N GLU A 17 -7.58 13.20 -2.97
CA GLU A 17 -6.33 12.78 -2.86
C GLU A 17 -6.07 12.22 -1.53
N ALA A 18 -6.66 12.72 -0.51
CA ALA A 18 -6.56 12.17 0.78
C ALA A 18 -7.15 10.79 0.80
N ALA A 19 -8.23 10.60 0.09
CA ALA A 19 -8.84 9.29 0.04
C ALA A 19 -7.93 8.30 -0.64
N ALA A 20 -7.25 8.73 -1.67
CA ALA A 20 -6.36 7.85 -2.38
C ALA A 20 -5.24 7.37 -1.49
N HIS A 21 -4.77 8.21 -0.57
CA HIS A 21 -3.75 7.79 0.32
C HIS A 21 -4.30 7.03 1.50
N GLY A 22 -5.59 7.14 1.76
CA GLY A 22 -6.16 6.61 2.98
C GLY A 22 -6.86 5.29 2.92
N THR A 23 -7.16 4.78 1.73
CA THR A 23 -7.92 3.54 1.68
C THR A 23 -7.02 2.33 1.68
N ALA A 24 -7.44 1.29 2.40
CA ALA A 24 -6.69 0.06 2.44
C ALA A 24 -6.59 -0.56 1.05
N GLN A 25 -7.66 -0.48 0.27
CA GLN A 25 -7.65 -1.04 -1.06
C GLN A 25 -6.62 -0.38 -1.97
N HIS A 26 -6.48 0.93 -1.86
CA HIS A 26 -5.49 1.65 -2.64
C HIS A 26 -4.08 1.23 -2.22
N LEU A 27 -3.85 1.08 -0.92
CA LEU A 27 -2.55 0.66 -0.41
C LEU A 27 -2.22 -0.77 -0.81
N VAL A 28 -3.24 -1.64 -0.85
CA VAL A 28 -3.05 -3.01 -1.32
C VAL A 28 -2.60 -2.99 -2.78
N LYS A 29 -3.25 -2.17 -3.59
CA LYS A 29 -2.87 -2.07 -4.99
C LYS A 29 -1.45 -1.57 -5.15
N MET A 30 -1.07 -0.55 -4.37
CA MET A 30 0.28 -0.01 -4.41
C MET A 30 1.31 -1.08 -4.01
N ALA A 31 1.02 -1.81 -2.96
CA ALA A 31 1.93 -2.85 -2.48
C ALA A 31 2.07 -3.97 -3.51
N ASN A 32 0.97 -4.35 -4.14
CA ASN A 32 1.01 -5.39 -5.17
C ASN A 32 1.80 -4.92 -6.39
N ASP A 33 1.69 -3.65 -6.75
CA ASP A 33 2.45 -3.10 -7.89
C ASP A 33 3.95 -3.13 -7.57
N ILE A 34 4.33 -2.80 -6.35
CA ILE A 34 5.71 -2.89 -5.91
C ILE A 34 6.18 -4.34 -5.98
N GLY A 35 5.34 -5.26 -5.52
CA GLY A 35 5.66 -6.69 -5.57
C GLY A 35 5.88 -7.16 -7.00
N ASP A 36 5.05 -6.69 -7.93
CA ASP A 36 5.18 -7.08 -9.32
C ASP A 36 6.52 -6.63 -9.91
N PHE A 37 6.95 -5.43 -9.51
CA PHE A 37 8.24 -4.92 -9.98
C PHE A 37 9.39 -5.81 -9.49
N PHE A 38 9.35 -6.20 -8.22
CA PHE A 38 10.43 -7.00 -7.65
C PHE A 38 10.32 -8.49 -7.96
N ARG A 39 9.20 -8.90 -8.56
CA ARG A 39 9.02 -10.32 -8.89
C ARG A 39 10.08 -10.82 -9.87
N ALA A 40 10.70 -9.92 -10.62
CA ALA A 40 11.73 -10.29 -11.57
C ALA A 40 13.05 -10.72 -10.90
N GLU A 41 13.20 -10.45 -9.60
CA GLU A 41 14.41 -10.88 -8.91
C GLU A 41 14.48 -12.41 -8.88
N PRO A 42 15.62 -12.98 -9.28
CA PRO A 42 15.73 -14.44 -9.32
C PRO A 42 15.68 -15.10 -7.94
N VAL A 43 16.10 -14.39 -6.91
CA VAL A 43 16.11 -14.92 -5.56
C VAL A 43 14.93 -14.33 -4.79
N ARG A 44 14.05 -15.21 -4.32
CA ARG A 44 12.84 -14.78 -3.63
C ARG A 44 13.15 -13.87 -2.44
N GLU A 45 14.18 -14.19 -1.69
CA GLU A 45 14.56 -13.38 -0.53
C GLU A 45 14.95 -11.97 -0.94
N ASP A 46 15.62 -11.81 -2.08
CA ASP A 46 16.00 -10.49 -2.57
C ASP A 46 14.76 -9.69 -2.98
N ALA A 47 13.77 -10.35 -3.54
CA ALA A 47 12.53 -9.70 -3.92
C ALA A 47 11.83 -9.16 -2.67
N ILE A 48 11.74 -9.98 -1.62
CA ILE A 48 11.09 -9.59 -0.39
C ILE A 48 11.84 -8.42 0.26
N ALA A 49 13.17 -8.51 0.29
CA ALA A 49 13.98 -7.43 0.88
C ALA A 49 13.82 -6.13 0.10
N GLY A 50 13.73 -6.23 -1.22
CA GLY A 50 13.53 -5.05 -2.06
C GLY A 50 12.20 -4.37 -1.80
N ILE A 51 11.15 -5.16 -1.70
CA ILE A 51 9.81 -4.64 -1.41
C ILE A 51 9.80 -3.98 -0.02
N ALA A 52 10.36 -4.67 0.98
CA ALA A 52 10.38 -4.15 2.35
C ALA A 52 11.16 -2.83 2.41
N ASN A 53 12.29 -2.77 1.73
CA ASN A 53 13.09 -1.56 1.71
C ASN A 53 12.35 -0.42 1.04
N HIS A 54 11.68 -0.70 -0.06
CA HIS A 54 10.92 0.33 -0.79
C HIS A 54 9.81 0.91 0.10
N ILE A 55 9.05 0.05 0.74
CA ILE A 55 7.96 0.50 1.60
C ILE A 55 8.51 1.29 2.79
N SER A 56 9.58 0.80 3.42
CA SER A 56 10.17 1.47 4.57
C SER A 56 10.67 2.87 4.22
N ARG A 57 11.18 3.05 3.03
CA ARG A 57 11.77 4.33 2.63
C ARG A 57 10.75 5.33 2.11
N TYR A 58 9.71 4.85 1.44
CA TYR A 58 8.83 5.75 0.71
C TYR A 58 7.41 5.88 1.25
N TRP A 59 6.95 4.92 2.04
CA TRP A 59 5.62 5.02 2.62
C TRP A 59 5.67 5.79 3.93
N THR A 60 4.63 6.57 4.21
CA THR A 60 4.54 7.25 5.49
C THR A 60 4.15 6.25 6.56
N LYS A 61 4.36 6.63 7.81
CA LYS A 61 3.97 5.79 8.93
C LYS A 61 2.47 5.49 8.88
N ARG A 62 1.67 6.50 8.54
CA ARG A 62 0.22 6.31 8.46
C ARG A 62 -0.16 5.29 7.39
N MET A 63 0.48 5.31 6.24
CA MET A 63 0.23 4.35 5.20
C MET A 63 0.55 2.93 5.68
N ARG A 64 1.69 2.78 6.36
CA ARG A 64 2.09 1.47 6.87
C ARG A 64 1.12 0.98 7.93
N GLU A 65 0.66 1.88 8.80
CA GLU A 65 -0.30 1.50 9.83
C GLU A 65 -1.62 1.06 9.25
N LYS A 66 -2.07 1.71 8.19
CA LYS A 66 -3.32 1.33 7.55
C LYS A 66 -3.22 -0.04 6.92
N LEU A 67 -2.13 -0.33 6.25
CA LEU A 67 -1.98 -1.64 5.65
C LEU A 67 -1.81 -2.71 6.73
N ALA A 68 -1.15 -2.38 7.84
CA ALA A 68 -1.02 -3.31 8.95
C ALA A 68 -2.38 -3.68 9.52
N ALA A 69 -3.27 -2.69 9.64
CA ALA A 69 -4.62 -2.96 10.13
C ALA A 69 -5.37 -3.87 9.17
N HIS A 70 -5.19 -3.65 7.87
CA HIS A 70 -5.82 -4.49 6.87
C HIS A 70 -5.32 -5.94 6.97
N LEU A 71 -4.02 -6.11 7.22
CA LEU A 71 -3.45 -7.44 7.39
C LEU A 71 -4.02 -8.14 8.61
N LYS A 72 -4.26 -7.41 9.69
CA LYS A 72 -4.88 -8.00 10.88
C LYS A 72 -6.28 -8.51 10.58
N ASN A 73 -6.94 -7.92 9.61
CA ASN A 73 -8.28 -8.31 9.21
C ASN A 73 -8.27 -9.28 8.03
N GLY A 74 -7.17 -9.98 7.82
CA GLY A 74 -7.07 -10.99 6.80
C GLY A 74 -6.22 -10.64 5.60
N GLY A 75 -5.98 -9.35 5.37
CA GLY A 75 -5.13 -8.93 4.26
C GLY A 75 -5.68 -9.23 2.88
N GLY A 76 -7.01 -9.20 2.73
CA GLY A 76 -7.61 -9.56 1.45
C GLY A 76 -7.03 -8.79 0.28
N GLY A 77 -6.74 -9.50 -0.79
CA GLY A 77 -6.23 -8.91 -2.02
C GLY A 77 -4.73 -8.70 -2.08
N LEU A 78 -4.05 -8.82 -0.95
CA LEU A 78 -2.60 -8.58 -0.93
C LEU A 78 -1.85 -9.84 -1.37
N ASP A 79 -0.97 -9.69 -2.35
CA ASP A 79 -0.18 -10.80 -2.88
C ASP A 79 0.83 -11.30 -1.84
N GLU A 80 1.34 -12.50 -2.07
CA GLU A 80 2.21 -13.16 -1.12
C GLU A 80 3.53 -12.44 -0.88
N LEU A 81 4.20 -11.97 -1.91
CA LEU A 81 5.49 -11.31 -1.73
C LEU A 81 5.39 -10.01 -0.94
N PRO A 82 4.50 -9.07 -1.28
CA PRO A 82 4.37 -7.87 -0.46
C PRO A 82 3.84 -8.17 0.95
N ARG A 83 3.04 -9.22 1.10
CA ARG A 83 2.56 -9.62 2.42
C ARG A 83 3.73 -10.03 3.30
N GLU A 84 4.63 -10.84 2.77
CA GLU A 84 5.78 -11.29 3.52
C GLU A 84 6.73 -10.12 3.82
N ALA A 85 6.94 -9.26 2.85
CA ALA A 85 7.80 -8.09 3.04
C ALA A 85 7.25 -7.20 4.14
N PHE A 86 5.94 -7.00 4.15
CA PHE A 86 5.33 -6.13 5.13
C PHE A 86 5.44 -6.70 6.54
N ARG A 87 5.39 -8.01 6.68
CA ARG A 87 5.57 -8.63 7.98
C ARG A 87 6.94 -8.34 8.55
N ARG A 88 7.94 -8.19 7.70
CA ARG A 88 9.30 -7.93 8.17
C ARG A 88 9.49 -6.52 8.69
N ILE A 89 8.77 -5.56 8.11
CA ILE A 89 8.93 -4.19 8.54
C ILE A 89 7.91 -3.80 9.60
N ASN A 90 6.91 -4.64 9.82
CA ASN A 90 5.89 -4.37 10.82
C ASN A 90 5.49 -5.67 11.49
N PRO A 91 6.42 -6.28 12.23
CA PRO A 91 6.14 -7.57 12.86
C PRO A 91 5.03 -7.44 13.90
N GLN A 92 4.20 -8.45 14.02
CA GLN A 92 3.10 -8.47 14.96
C GLN A 92 3.48 -9.17 16.24
#